data_74a643f06b5e74d0ec6e01cf4de3fc12
#
_entry.id   74a643f06b5e74d0ec6e01cf4de3fc12
#
_cell.length_a   1.000
_cell.length_b   1.000
_cell.length_c   1.000
_cell.angle_alpha   90.00
_cell.angle_beta   90.00
_cell.angle_gamma   90.00
#
_symmetry.space_group_name_H-M   'P 1'
#
loop_
_entity.id
_entity.type
_entity.pdbx_description
1 polymer ?
#
loop_
_entity_poly.entity_id
_entity_poly.type
_entity_poly.pdbx_seq_one_letter_code
_entity_poly.pdbx_strand_id
1 'polypeptide(L)'
;KYSFPICFSLLALFACENDGIDVDDIEVPAGFALSAGTATNFLTSSYAYDRSADWITGAYDKRFTRGDKLYDDIRTSSNGIGGGLGPVYAGYSCGSCHRNAGRTQPTLWSEGGSGSSGFSSMLVYISRKNGAFFQDYGRVLHDQAIYGVKPEGKLKVEYTYETFQFPDGETYELCKPNYSIYEWYADSIKPEDLFCTVRIPLRHVGMGQMMALDPTEIEALAAKSNYPEYGISGRCNYISERGVRSLGLSGNKAQHADLTVELGFSSDMGVTNSRYPEEICEGQAQVNQGS
;
A
#
# COMPACT_ATOMS: atom_id res chain seq x y z
N LYS A 1 8.13 -76.93 24.70
CA LYS A 1 7.21 -76.28 23.76
C LYS A 1 6.60 -75.13 24.49
N TYR A 2 7.14 -73.91 24.28
CA TYR A 2 6.55 -72.72 24.79
C TYR A 2 5.99 -71.94 23.60
N SER A 3 4.66 -71.83 23.52
CA SER A 3 3.94 -70.94 22.56
C SER A 3 3.85 -69.55 23.12
N PHE A 4 4.48 -68.61 22.45
CA PHE A 4 4.31 -67.21 22.73
C PHE A 4 3.10 -66.68 21.91
N PRO A 5 2.14 -66.03 22.50
CA PRO A 5 1.11 -65.33 21.73
C PRO A 5 1.68 -64.01 21.17
N ILE A 6 1.70 -63.87 19.86
CA ILE A 6 1.98 -62.60 19.16
C ILE A 6 0.76 -61.70 19.35
N CYS A 7 0.92 -60.70 20.18
CA CYS A 7 -0.07 -59.64 20.34
C CYS A 7 0.06 -58.69 19.15
N PHE A 8 -0.85 -58.80 18.18
CA PHE A 8 -0.95 -57.85 17.06
C PHE A 8 -1.61 -56.58 17.59
N SER A 9 -0.79 -55.56 17.92
CA SER A 9 -1.29 -54.24 18.21
C SER A 9 -1.73 -53.60 16.88
N LEU A 10 -3.05 -53.53 16.67
CA LEU A 10 -3.63 -52.68 15.64
C LEU A 10 -3.33 -51.24 16.04
N LEU A 11 -2.32 -50.66 15.44
CA LEU A 11 -2.19 -49.20 15.36
C LEU A 11 -3.31 -48.71 14.44
N ALA A 12 -4.37 -48.21 15.01
CA ALA A 12 -5.34 -47.39 14.30
C ALA A 12 -4.62 -46.08 13.90
N LEU A 13 -4.18 -46.02 12.68
CA LEU A 13 -3.80 -44.79 12.04
C LEU A 13 -5.09 -43.97 11.91
N PHE A 14 -5.33 -43.09 12.87
CA PHE A 14 -6.24 -41.95 12.63
C PHE A 14 -5.53 -41.06 11.61
N ALA A 15 -5.82 -41.32 10.33
CA ALA A 15 -5.62 -40.30 9.33
C ALA A 15 -6.50 -39.13 9.75
N CYS A 16 -5.92 -37.95 10.00
CA CYS A 16 -6.68 -36.75 10.04
C CYS A 16 -7.45 -36.68 8.74
N GLU A 17 -8.76 -36.88 8.77
CA GLU A 17 -9.63 -36.47 7.68
C GLU A 17 -9.41 -34.98 7.55
N ASN A 18 -8.86 -34.61 6.42
CA ASN A 18 -8.68 -33.22 6.06
C ASN A 18 -10.08 -32.71 5.69
N ASP A 19 -10.83 -32.16 6.66
CA ASP A 19 -12.11 -31.47 6.40
C ASP A 19 -11.89 -30.19 5.60
N GLY A 20 -10.68 -29.99 5.07
CA GLY A 20 -10.37 -28.95 4.12
C GLY A 20 -11.07 -29.20 2.78
N ILE A 21 -11.57 -28.15 2.20
CA ILE A 21 -11.97 -28.13 0.80
C ILE A 21 -10.79 -28.70 0.01
N ASP A 22 -11.00 -29.83 -0.66
CA ASP A 22 -9.98 -30.36 -1.55
C ASP A 22 -9.76 -29.33 -2.65
N VAL A 23 -8.61 -28.71 -2.68
CA VAL A 23 -8.29 -27.68 -3.68
C VAL A 23 -8.34 -28.21 -5.09
N ASP A 24 -8.22 -29.53 -5.26
CA ASP A 24 -8.36 -30.21 -6.55
C ASP A 24 -9.83 -30.25 -7.03
N ASP A 25 -10.80 -30.06 -6.11
CA ASP A 25 -12.23 -29.96 -6.44
C ASP A 25 -12.67 -28.53 -6.83
N ILE A 26 -11.77 -27.53 -6.70
CA ILE A 26 -12.10 -26.17 -7.12
C ILE A 26 -11.94 -26.05 -8.63
N GLU A 27 -13.06 -26.11 -9.33
CA GLU A 27 -13.09 -25.83 -10.76
C GLU A 27 -12.80 -24.36 -11.03
N VAL A 28 -11.62 -24.06 -11.58
CA VAL A 28 -11.26 -22.72 -12.01
C VAL A 28 -12.06 -22.37 -13.25
N PRO A 29 -12.86 -21.28 -13.24
CA PRO A 29 -13.64 -20.88 -14.39
C PRO A 29 -12.79 -20.75 -15.66
N ALA A 30 -13.33 -21.21 -16.78
CA ALA A 30 -12.67 -21.09 -18.07
C ALA A 30 -12.32 -19.62 -18.37
N GLY A 31 -11.07 -19.37 -18.75
CA GLY A 31 -10.59 -18.02 -19.02
C GLY A 31 -10.19 -17.21 -17.78
N PHE A 32 -10.23 -17.77 -16.57
CA PHE A 32 -9.83 -17.06 -15.35
C PHE A 32 -8.40 -16.48 -15.45
N ALA A 33 -7.48 -17.22 -16.08
CA ALA A 33 -6.11 -16.74 -16.32
C ALA A 33 -6.05 -15.49 -17.24
N LEU A 34 -7.13 -15.20 -17.97
CA LEU A 34 -7.26 -14.04 -18.85
C LEU A 34 -8.20 -12.98 -18.27
N SER A 35 -8.40 -12.95 -16.97
CA SER A 35 -9.34 -12.02 -16.30
C SER A 35 -8.99 -10.53 -16.53
N ALA A 36 -7.75 -10.19 -16.87
CA ALA A 36 -7.37 -8.86 -17.34
C ALA A 36 -7.60 -8.65 -18.87
N GLY A 37 -8.28 -9.59 -19.55
CA GLY A 37 -8.52 -9.51 -20.98
C GLY A 37 -7.23 -9.40 -21.78
N THR A 38 -7.22 -8.50 -22.76
CA THR A 38 -6.06 -8.25 -23.63
C THR A 38 -4.88 -7.58 -22.90
N ALA A 39 -5.07 -7.15 -21.67
CA ALA A 39 -3.99 -6.62 -20.84
C ALA A 39 -3.28 -7.71 -20.00
N THR A 40 -3.76 -8.95 -20.08
CA THR A 40 -3.12 -10.07 -19.38
C THR A 40 -1.72 -10.29 -19.94
N ASN A 41 -0.73 -10.36 -19.05
CA ASN A 41 0.61 -10.82 -19.39
C ASN A 41 1.01 -11.98 -18.46
N PHE A 42 1.88 -12.85 -18.95
CA PHE A 42 2.35 -14.04 -18.21
C PHE A 42 3.80 -13.90 -17.73
N LEU A 43 4.28 -12.67 -17.56
CA LEU A 43 5.59 -12.45 -16.97
C LEU A 43 5.60 -12.86 -15.51
N THR A 44 6.64 -13.61 -15.12
CA THR A 44 6.87 -14.04 -13.73
C THR A 44 7.96 -13.25 -13.03
N SER A 45 8.52 -12.23 -13.71
CA SER A 45 9.54 -11.36 -13.14
C SER A 45 8.95 -10.29 -12.22
N SER A 46 9.81 -9.63 -11.45
CA SER A 46 9.41 -8.48 -10.60
C SER A 46 8.86 -7.28 -11.39
N TYR A 47 9.01 -7.26 -12.71
CA TYR A 47 8.49 -6.23 -13.62
C TYR A 47 7.15 -6.60 -14.26
N ALA A 48 6.48 -7.67 -13.80
CA ALA A 48 5.23 -8.12 -14.39
C ALA A 48 4.13 -7.05 -14.35
N TYR A 49 4.10 -6.23 -13.30
CA TYR A 49 3.11 -5.16 -13.13
C TYR A 49 3.50 -3.84 -13.82
N ASP A 50 4.76 -3.70 -14.17
CA ASP A 50 5.34 -2.51 -14.78
C ASP A 50 5.30 -2.56 -16.33
N ARG A 51 5.02 -3.73 -16.87
CA ARG A 51 4.95 -3.93 -18.30
C ARG A 51 3.67 -3.34 -18.88
N SER A 52 3.81 -2.57 -19.96
CA SER A 52 2.65 -2.14 -20.78
C SER A 52 1.90 -3.33 -21.36
N ALA A 53 0.58 -3.18 -21.54
CA ALA A 53 -0.19 -4.17 -22.29
C ALA A 53 0.24 -4.21 -23.76
N ASP A 54 0.19 -5.39 -24.38
CA ASP A 54 0.69 -5.62 -25.75
C ASP A 54 -0.01 -4.76 -26.82
N TRP A 55 -1.23 -4.28 -26.55
CA TRP A 55 -1.95 -3.39 -27.46
C TRP A 55 -1.50 -1.92 -27.38
N ILE A 56 -0.70 -1.56 -26.40
CA ILE A 56 -0.14 -0.20 -26.26
C ILE A 56 0.98 -0.04 -27.26
N THR A 57 0.68 0.59 -28.39
CA THR A 57 1.60 0.78 -29.52
C THR A 57 1.56 2.20 -30.07
N GLY A 58 2.55 2.60 -30.83
CA GLY A 58 2.58 3.86 -31.55
C GLY A 58 2.54 5.09 -30.64
N ALA A 59 1.52 5.93 -30.75
CA ALA A 59 1.37 7.14 -29.94
C ALA A 59 1.08 6.82 -28.46
N TYR A 60 0.42 5.70 -28.19
CA TYR A 60 0.13 5.27 -26.82
C TYR A 60 1.38 4.75 -26.13
N ASP A 61 2.28 4.08 -26.84
CA ASP A 61 3.56 3.63 -26.31
C ASP A 61 4.41 4.82 -25.84
N LYS A 62 4.47 5.89 -26.61
CA LYS A 62 5.17 7.12 -26.20
C LYS A 62 4.57 7.77 -24.96
N ARG A 63 3.23 7.71 -24.81
CA ARG A 63 2.56 8.23 -23.62
C ARG A 63 2.84 7.35 -22.40
N PHE A 64 2.81 6.04 -22.59
CA PHE A 64 3.14 5.08 -21.55
C PHE A 64 4.57 5.32 -21.04
N THR A 65 5.56 5.29 -21.93
CA THR A 65 6.97 5.50 -21.58
C THR A 65 7.22 6.83 -20.87
N ARG A 66 6.53 7.90 -21.30
CA ARG A 66 6.62 9.19 -20.60
C ARG A 66 5.98 9.15 -19.21
N GLY A 67 4.83 8.51 -19.09
CA GLY A 67 4.14 8.36 -17.82
C GLY A 67 4.93 7.53 -16.82
N ASP A 68 5.44 6.41 -17.28
CA ASP A 68 6.31 5.51 -16.55
C ASP A 68 7.55 6.22 -16.01
N LYS A 69 8.24 6.95 -16.90
CA LYS A 69 9.35 7.80 -16.49
C LYS A 69 8.97 8.82 -15.42
N LEU A 70 7.83 9.50 -15.56
CA LEU A 70 7.36 10.47 -14.57
C LEU A 70 7.00 9.82 -13.23
N TYR A 71 6.56 8.58 -13.28
CA TYR A 71 6.22 7.79 -12.10
C TYR A 71 7.48 7.39 -11.30
N ASP A 72 8.52 6.98 -11.99
CA ASP A 72 9.75 6.46 -11.37
C ASP A 72 10.83 7.52 -11.14
N ASP A 73 10.84 8.61 -11.90
CA ASP A 73 11.86 9.64 -11.80
C ASP A 73 11.98 10.18 -10.37
N ILE A 74 13.20 10.11 -9.85
CA ILE A 74 13.55 10.67 -8.55
C ILE A 74 13.42 12.18 -8.62
N ARG A 75 12.57 12.74 -7.78
CA ARG A 75 12.46 14.19 -7.61
C ARG A 75 13.65 14.72 -6.82
N THR A 76 14.02 15.95 -7.10
CA THR A 76 15.10 16.66 -6.44
C THR A 76 14.58 17.97 -5.87
N SER A 77 15.39 18.65 -5.07
CA SER A 77 15.06 19.96 -4.54
C SER A 77 14.98 21.10 -5.60
N SER A 78 15.38 20.79 -6.84
CA SER A 78 15.20 21.71 -7.97
C SER A 78 13.90 21.39 -8.68
N ASN A 79 13.14 22.44 -9.03
CA ASN A 79 11.93 22.28 -9.82
C ASN A 79 12.27 21.79 -11.24
N GLY A 80 11.64 20.72 -11.65
CA GLY A 80 11.80 20.12 -12.97
C GLY A 80 10.46 19.94 -13.68
N ILE A 81 10.48 19.44 -14.91
CA ILE A 81 9.26 19.03 -15.61
C ILE A 81 8.61 17.89 -14.80
N GLY A 82 7.42 18.15 -14.29
CA GLY A 82 6.67 17.18 -13.49
C GLY A 82 6.75 17.40 -11.98
N GLY A 83 7.39 18.48 -11.52
CA GLY A 83 7.43 18.87 -10.11
C GLY A 83 8.77 18.65 -9.43
N GLY A 84 8.87 19.03 -8.18
CA GLY A 84 10.05 19.00 -7.35
C GLY A 84 9.90 18.18 -6.07
N LEU A 85 10.92 18.24 -5.23
CA LEU A 85 10.92 17.66 -3.90
C LEU A 85 10.91 18.78 -2.87
N GLY A 86 9.98 18.69 -1.92
CA GLY A 86 9.89 19.63 -0.81
C GLY A 86 11.10 19.55 0.13
N PRO A 87 11.31 20.52 1.06
CA PRO A 87 12.41 20.45 2.01
C PRO A 87 12.30 19.28 2.96
N VAL A 88 11.10 18.86 3.32
CA VAL A 88 10.82 17.61 4.03
C VAL A 88 9.91 16.74 3.16
N TYR A 89 10.08 15.45 3.22
CA TYR A 89 9.33 14.51 2.39
C TYR A 89 9.29 13.12 3.00
N ALA A 90 8.28 12.33 2.61
CA ALA A 90 8.15 10.93 2.98
C ALA A 90 8.62 9.98 1.85
N GLY A 91 8.61 10.44 0.62
CA GLY A 91 9.07 9.72 -0.56
C GLY A 91 9.59 10.68 -1.61
N TYR A 92 10.27 10.19 -2.65
CA TYR A 92 10.88 11.01 -3.69
C TYR A 92 10.39 10.71 -5.11
N SER A 93 9.52 9.73 -5.25
CA SER A 93 8.78 9.40 -6.48
C SER A 93 7.64 8.44 -6.14
N CYS A 94 6.70 8.23 -7.08
CA CYS A 94 5.69 7.19 -6.92
C CYS A 94 6.34 5.81 -6.81
N GLY A 95 7.26 5.49 -7.71
CA GLY A 95 8.00 4.22 -7.75
C GLY A 95 8.87 3.98 -6.53
N SER A 96 9.24 5.01 -5.76
CA SER A 96 10.01 4.83 -4.53
C SER A 96 9.23 4.04 -3.46
N CYS A 97 7.90 4.21 -3.41
CA CYS A 97 7.01 3.48 -2.52
C CYS A 97 6.24 2.35 -3.21
N HIS A 98 5.98 2.48 -4.51
CA HIS A 98 5.24 1.52 -5.33
C HIS A 98 6.15 0.88 -6.38
N ARG A 99 7.20 0.23 -5.92
CA ARG A 99 8.24 -0.34 -6.80
C ARG A 99 7.65 -1.25 -7.87
N ASN A 100 7.99 -0.97 -9.14
CA ASN A 100 7.49 -1.68 -10.31
C ASN A 100 5.95 -1.73 -10.34
N ALA A 101 5.28 -0.61 -10.02
CA ALA A 101 3.83 -0.49 -9.87
C ALA A 101 3.21 -1.49 -8.87
N GLY A 102 4.05 -2.17 -8.10
CA GLY A 102 3.70 -3.19 -7.14
C GLY A 102 3.50 -2.66 -5.71
N ARG A 103 3.58 -3.59 -4.77
CA ARG A 103 3.65 -3.29 -3.34
C ARG A 103 5.08 -3.08 -2.91
N THR A 104 5.27 -2.19 -1.96
CA THR A 104 6.52 -2.17 -1.23
C THR A 104 6.63 -3.40 -0.32
N GLN A 105 7.85 -3.87 -0.09
CA GLN A 105 8.11 -4.83 0.96
C GLN A 105 8.27 -4.08 2.28
N PRO A 106 7.72 -4.59 3.39
CA PRO A 106 8.07 -4.08 4.70
C PRO A 106 9.58 -4.11 4.86
N THR A 107 10.20 -2.99 5.11
CA THR A 107 11.61 -2.97 5.41
C THR A 107 11.77 -3.48 6.83
N LEU A 108 12.28 -4.68 6.98
CA LEU A 108 12.73 -5.18 8.26
C LEU A 108 14.06 -4.47 8.54
N TRP A 109 14.06 -3.61 9.54
CA TRP A 109 15.29 -3.02 10.03
C TRP A 109 16.07 -4.13 10.69
N SER A 110 17.30 -4.38 10.24
CA SER A 110 18.16 -5.37 10.87
C SER A 110 18.40 -4.99 12.33
N GLU A 111 18.47 -5.98 13.19
CA GLU A 111 18.94 -5.82 14.57
C GLU A 111 20.24 -5.03 14.59
N GLY A 112 20.27 -3.91 15.31
CA GLY A 112 21.43 -3.02 15.35
C GLY A 112 21.46 -1.95 14.26
N GLY A 113 20.54 -1.96 13.32
CA GLY A 113 20.23 -0.80 12.52
C GLY A 113 19.68 0.27 13.45
N SER A 114 20.57 1.08 14.06
CA SER A 114 20.15 2.35 14.61
C SER A 114 19.24 2.94 13.58
N GLY A 115 18.02 3.28 13.94
CA GLY A 115 16.97 3.80 13.06
C GLY A 115 17.50 4.93 12.21
N SER A 116 18.41 4.56 11.40
CA SER A 116 19.06 5.45 10.51
C SER A 116 18.07 5.75 9.45
N SER A 117 17.72 6.93 9.27
CA SER A 117 17.65 7.72 8.04
C SER A 117 17.51 6.97 6.73
N GLY A 118 17.31 5.67 6.70
CA GLY A 118 17.00 4.90 5.51
C GLY A 118 15.54 5.11 5.14
N PHE A 119 15.31 5.46 3.90
CA PHE A 119 13.98 5.48 3.31
C PHE A 119 13.31 4.10 3.47
N SER A 120 12.19 4.06 4.18
CA SER A 120 11.52 2.78 4.50
C SER A 120 10.58 2.30 3.41
N SER A 121 10.27 3.11 2.41
CA SER A 121 9.20 2.92 1.43
C SER A 121 7.81 2.60 2.04
N MET A 122 7.67 2.67 3.34
CA MET A 122 6.42 2.58 4.06
C MET A 122 5.96 3.99 4.46
N LEU A 123 4.67 4.21 4.53
CA LEU A 123 4.11 5.48 5.01
C LEU A 123 3.86 5.40 6.51
N VAL A 124 4.37 6.38 7.24
CA VAL A 124 4.12 6.55 8.67
C VAL A 124 2.99 7.57 8.85
N TYR A 125 1.82 7.09 9.20
CA TYR A 125 0.70 7.97 9.51
C TYR A 125 0.80 8.45 10.95
N ILE A 126 0.64 9.75 11.12
CA ILE A 126 0.61 10.41 12.42
C ILE A 126 -0.78 10.96 12.71
N SER A 127 -1.18 10.90 13.95
CA SER A 127 -2.42 11.48 14.47
C SER A 127 -2.29 11.76 15.96
N ARG A 128 -3.23 12.50 16.50
CA ARG A 128 -3.42 12.56 17.95
C ARG A 128 -3.92 11.20 18.46
N LYS A 129 -3.75 10.92 19.74
CA LYS A 129 -4.23 9.67 20.37
C LYS A 129 -5.73 9.43 20.23
N ASN A 130 -6.53 10.48 20.07
CA ASN A 130 -7.96 10.39 19.79
C ASN A 130 -8.30 10.19 18.30
N GLY A 131 -7.30 10.03 17.43
CA GLY A 131 -7.47 9.85 15.99
C GLY A 131 -7.61 11.13 15.17
N ALA A 132 -7.64 12.30 15.79
CA ALA A 132 -7.68 13.57 15.08
C ALA A 132 -6.35 13.89 14.41
N PHE A 133 -6.39 14.56 13.27
CA PHE A 133 -5.17 14.97 12.58
C PHE A 133 -4.49 16.15 13.24
N PHE A 134 -3.23 16.32 12.89
CA PHE A 134 -2.52 17.57 13.04
C PHE A 134 -2.73 18.38 11.76
N GLN A 135 -3.57 19.40 11.83
CA GLN A 135 -3.93 20.18 10.66
C GLN A 135 -2.71 20.79 9.96
N ASP A 136 -1.72 21.21 10.73
CA ASP A 136 -0.51 21.88 10.25
C ASP A 136 0.54 20.93 9.67
N TYR A 137 0.40 19.60 9.90
CA TYR A 137 1.37 18.59 9.49
C TYR A 137 0.80 17.50 8.58
N GLY A 138 -0.52 17.55 8.32
CA GLY A 138 -1.17 16.52 7.54
C GLY A 138 -1.24 15.17 8.25
N ARG A 139 -1.17 14.09 7.49
CA ARG A 139 -1.31 12.73 7.99
C ARG A 139 -0.05 11.90 7.95
N VAL A 140 0.89 12.27 7.11
CA VAL A 140 2.09 11.48 6.83
C VAL A 140 3.28 12.18 7.45
N LEU A 141 4.05 11.41 8.21
CA LEU A 141 5.32 11.90 8.75
C LEU A 141 6.33 12.06 7.61
N HIS A 142 6.93 13.23 7.52
CA HIS A 142 8.07 13.46 6.63
C HIS A 142 9.36 13.17 7.39
N ASP A 143 9.83 11.94 7.24
CA ASP A 143 11.02 11.43 7.94
C ASP A 143 12.33 11.66 7.16
N GLN A 144 12.23 12.31 6.01
CA GLN A 144 13.34 12.71 5.15
C GLN A 144 13.37 14.22 4.97
N ALA A 145 14.53 14.76 4.67
CA ALA A 145 14.71 16.17 4.35
C ALA A 145 15.86 16.39 3.36
N ILE A 146 15.83 17.49 2.63
CA ILE A 146 16.95 17.93 1.81
C ILE A 146 18.10 18.41 2.70
N TYR A 147 19.27 18.58 2.10
CA TYR A 147 20.46 19.04 2.81
C TYR A 147 20.20 20.37 3.53
N GLY A 148 20.57 20.43 4.81
CA GLY A 148 20.44 21.62 5.64
C GLY A 148 19.07 21.81 6.32
N VAL A 149 18.11 20.93 6.05
CA VAL A 149 16.78 20.92 6.68
C VAL A 149 16.64 19.70 7.59
N LYS A 150 15.98 19.85 8.73
CA LYS A 150 15.64 18.73 9.60
C LYS A 150 14.30 18.13 9.17
N PRO A 151 14.15 16.79 9.16
CA PRO A 151 12.85 16.15 8.97
C PRO A 151 11.92 16.46 10.16
N GLU A 152 10.65 16.08 10.06
CA GLU A 152 9.69 16.24 11.17
C GLU A 152 10.02 15.32 12.35
N GLY A 153 10.50 14.13 12.07
CA GLY A 153 10.92 13.12 13.03
C GLY A 153 11.48 11.91 12.32
N LYS A 154 11.88 10.89 13.06
CA LYS A 154 12.36 9.64 12.51
C LYS A 154 11.67 8.44 13.12
N LEU A 155 11.40 7.42 12.31
CA LEU A 155 10.79 6.18 12.72
C LEU A 155 11.82 5.25 13.34
N LYS A 156 11.49 4.69 14.51
CA LYS A 156 12.18 3.55 15.13
C LYS A 156 11.26 2.34 15.10
N VAL A 157 11.82 1.18 14.81
CA VAL A 157 11.12 -0.10 14.84
C VAL A 157 11.84 -1.03 15.82
N GLU A 158 11.09 -1.60 16.75
CA GLU A 158 11.56 -2.65 17.65
C GLU A 158 10.67 -3.88 17.43
N TYR A 159 11.26 -5.06 17.38
CA TYR A 159 10.53 -6.29 17.14
C TYR A 159 10.37 -7.08 18.42
N THR A 160 9.16 -7.57 18.67
CA THR A 160 8.88 -8.60 19.67
C THR A 160 8.42 -9.86 18.96
N TYR A 161 8.81 -11.01 19.49
CA TYR A 161 8.47 -12.31 18.92
C TYR A 161 7.58 -13.05 19.91
N GLU A 162 6.49 -13.63 19.39
CA GLU A 162 5.54 -14.41 20.17
C GLU A 162 5.37 -15.77 19.53
N THR A 163 5.58 -16.85 20.31
CA THR A 163 5.39 -18.22 19.84
C THR A 163 3.95 -18.65 20.05
N PHE A 164 3.36 -19.22 19.03
CA PHE A 164 2.03 -19.81 19.01
C PHE A 164 2.10 -21.27 18.61
N GLN A 165 1.00 -21.99 18.76
CA GLN A 165 0.90 -23.39 18.43
C GLN A 165 -0.38 -23.66 17.64
N PHE A 166 -0.25 -24.43 16.58
CA PHE A 166 -1.40 -24.97 15.85
C PHE A 166 -2.07 -26.10 16.64
N PRO A 167 -3.33 -26.47 16.32
CA PRO A 167 -4.03 -27.55 17.01
C PRO A 167 -3.34 -28.92 16.95
N ASP A 168 -2.53 -29.17 15.91
CA ASP A 168 -1.73 -30.38 15.72
C ASP A 168 -0.43 -30.42 16.55
N GLY A 169 -0.12 -29.32 17.24
CA GLY A 169 1.05 -29.18 18.10
C GLY A 169 2.27 -28.55 17.42
N GLU A 170 2.22 -28.26 16.12
CA GLU A 170 3.28 -27.51 15.44
C GLU A 170 3.35 -26.08 15.98
N THR A 171 4.56 -25.58 16.20
CA THR A 171 4.76 -24.21 16.70
C THR A 171 5.20 -23.28 15.60
N TYR A 172 4.74 -22.05 15.68
CA TYR A 172 5.17 -20.95 14.80
C TYR A 172 5.43 -19.69 15.61
N GLU A 173 6.24 -18.81 15.05
CA GLU A 173 6.59 -17.54 15.67
C GLU A 173 6.06 -16.38 14.85
N LEU A 174 5.40 -15.44 15.50
CA LEU A 174 4.99 -14.18 14.92
C LEU A 174 5.90 -13.05 15.36
N CYS A 175 6.34 -12.28 14.38
CA CYS A 175 7.13 -11.07 14.57
C CYS A 175 6.18 -9.86 14.62
N LYS A 176 6.12 -9.18 15.76
CA LYS A 176 5.32 -7.98 15.96
C LYS A 176 6.22 -6.75 15.93
N PRO A 177 6.09 -5.87 14.92
CA PRO A 177 6.79 -4.60 14.91
C PRO A 177 6.13 -3.60 15.87
N ASN A 178 6.92 -2.95 16.69
CA ASN A 178 6.53 -1.85 17.55
C ASN A 178 7.16 -0.56 17.01
N TYR A 179 6.33 0.35 16.54
CA TYR A 179 6.76 1.59 15.93
C TYR A 179 6.74 2.73 16.93
N SER A 180 7.79 3.53 16.93
CA SER A 180 7.87 4.77 17.68
C SER A 180 8.58 5.84 16.87
N ILE A 181 8.29 7.10 17.15
CA ILE A 181 8.99 8.23 16.54
C ILE A 181 10.03 8.73 17.54
N TYR A 182 11.24 8.81 17.08
CA TYR A 182 12.36 9.39 17.82
C TYR A 182 12.91 10.60 17.06
N GLU A 183 13.77 11.38 17.69
CA GLU A 183 14.30 12.61 17.08
C GLU A 183 13.17 13.47 16.47
N TRP A 184 12.15 13.75 17.28
CA TRP A 184 11.05 14.61 16.87
C TRP A 184 11.49 16.07 16.79
N TYR A 185 11.35 16.68 15.63
CA TYR A 185 11.78 18.05 15.35
C TYR A 185 10.61 19.01 15.11
N ALA A 186 9.39 18.53 15.10
CA ALA A 186 8.19 19.34 14.96
C ALA A 186 7.78 19.92 16.32
N ASP A 187 8.25 21.11 16.64
CA ASP A 187 8.15 21.72 17.99
C ASP A 187 6.71 21.95 18.48
N SER A 188 5.74 22.08 17.57
CA SER A 188 4.34 22.34 17.96
C SER A 188 3.59 21.10 18.42
N ILE A 189 4.15 19.90 18.25
CA ILE A 189 3.53 18.64 18.64
C ILE A 189 4.41 17.96 19.70
N LYS A 190 3.80 17.58 20.82
CA LYS A 190 4.50 16.81 21.84
C LYS A 190 4.48 15.33 21.47
N PRO A 191 5.63 14.62 21.56
CA PRO A 191 5.72 13.18 21.25
C PRO A 191 4.71 12.34 22.04
N GLU A 192 4.40 12.71 23.27
CA GLU A 192 3.42 12.02 24.12
C GLU A 192 1.99 12.09 23.62
N ASP A 193 1.66 13.10 22.79
CA ASP A 193 0.34 13.25 22.16
C ASP A 193 0.23 12.51 20.83
N LEU A 194 1.30 11.93 20.38
CA LEU A 194 1.44 11.36 19.07
C LEU A 194 1.05 9.87 19.06
N PHE A 195 0.25 9.50 18.09
CA PHE A 195 0.01 8.12 17.71
C PHE A 195 0.52 7.91 16.29
N CYS A 196 1.29 6.86 16.07
CA CYS A 196 1.77 6.53 14.74
C CYS A 196 1.30 5.14 14.30
N THR A 197 0.99 5.01 13.02
CA THR A 197 0.72 3.74 12.36
C THR A 197 1.47 3.67 11.05
N VAL A 198 2.03 2.51 10.76
CA VAL A 198 2.74 2.29 9.50
C VAL A 198 1.82 1.64 8.48
N ARG A 199 1.88 2.13 7.24
CA ARG A 199 1.09 1.63 6.12
C ARG A 199 2.01 1.16 5.02
N ILE A 200 1.68 0.01 4.48
CA ILE A 200 2.36 -0.54 3.30
C ILE A 200 1.61 -0.04 2.07
N PRO A 201 2.28 0.68 1.16
CA PRO A 201 1.69 1.13 -0.09
C PRO A 201 1.12 -0.04 -0.90
N LEU A 202 -0.02 0.21 -1.53
CA LEU A 202 -0.73 -0.79 -2.34
C LEU A 202 -0.18 -0.81 -3.77
N ARG A 203 -0.60 -1.81 -4.54
CA ARG A 203 -0.29 -1.89 -5.97
C ARG A 203 -1.00 -0.79 -6.75
N HIS A 204 -0.34 -0.26 -7.77
CA HIS A 204 -0.92 0.68 -8.73
C HIS A 204 -1.22 0.05 -10.10
N VAL A 205 -0.86 -1.23 -10.28
CA VAL A 205 -1.20 -1.97 -11.51
C VAL A 205 -2.71 -1.97 -11.76
N GLY A 206 -3.10 -1.72 -12.99
CA GLY A 206 -4.50 -1.73 -13.43
C GLY A 206 -5.34 -0.51 -13.04
N MET A 207 -4.78 0.48 -12.35
CA MET A 207 -5.53 1.66 -11.89
C MET A 207 -6.15 2.44 -13.06
N GLY A 208 -5.45 2.56 -14.20
CA GLY A 208 -5.99 3.20 -15.40
C GLY A 208 -7.21 2.45 -15.99
N GLN A 209 -7.23 1.12 -15.89
CA GLN A 209 -8.37 0.31 -16.34
C GLN A 209 -9.56 0.47 -15.39
N MET A 210 -9.33 0.60 -14.10
CA MET A 210 -10.39 0.90 -13.13
C MET A 210 -11.10 2.22 -13.46
N MET A 211 -10.37 3.22 -13.95
CA MET A 211 -10.95 4.50 -14.35
C MET A 211 -11.79 4.43 -15.63
N ALA A 212 -11.65 3.38 -16.40
CA ALA A 212 -12.42 3.13 -17.64
C ALA A 212 -13.71 2.33 -17.42
N LEU A 213 -13.96 1.86 -16.19
CA LEU A 213 -15.18 1.12 -15.88
C LEU A 213 -16.40 2.05 -15.92
N ASP A 214 -17.50 1.54 -16.49
CA ASP A 214 -18.78 2.26 -16.48
C ASP A 214 -19.38 2.23 -15.06
N PRO A 215 -19.65 3.38 -14.46
CA PRO A 215 -20.29 3.44 -13.14
C PRO A 215 -21.58 2.63 -13.04
N THR A 216 -22.37 2.56 -14.11
CA THR A 216 -23.65 1.82 -14.11
C THR A 216 -23.46 0.31 -14.00
N GLU A 217 -22.37 -0.23 -14.56
CA GLU A 217 -22.01 -1.65 -14.42
C GLU A 217 -21.58 -1.96 -12.97
N ILE A 218 -20.85 -1.05 -12.33
CA ILE A 218 -20.44 -1.21 -10.93
C ILE A 218 -21.67 -1.16 -10.00
N GLU A 219 -22.61 -0.24 -10.26
CA GLU A 219 -23.87 -0.16 -9.52
C GLU A 219 -24.72 -1.43 -9.68
N ALA A 220 -24.82 -1.93 -10.90
CA ALA A 220 -25.53 -3.17 -11.19
C ALA A 220 -24.88 -4.39 -10.52
N LEU A 221 -23.55 -4.44 -10.48
CA LEU A 221 -22.81 -5.49 -9.79
C LEU A 221 -23.05 -5.41 -8.29
N ALA A 222 -22.97 -4.24 -7.69
CA ALA A 222 -23.23 -4.04 -6.27
C ALA A 222 -24.63 -4.48 -5.88
N ALA A 223 -25.63 -4.18 -6.72
CA ALA A 223 -27.02 -4.59 -6.48
C ALA A 223 -27.22 -6.12 -6.51
N LYS A 224 -26.40 -6.84 -7.31
CA LYS A 224 -26.43 -8.30 -7.39
C LYS A 224 -25.63 -8.99 -6.28
N SER A 225 -24.64 -8.32 -5.73
CA SER A 225 -23.69 -8.89 -4.76
C SER A 225 -24.27 -8.82 -3.35
N ASN A 226 -25.37 -9.52 -3.11
CA ASN A 226 -26.02 -9.60 -1.80
C ASN A 226 -26.19 -11.07 -1.40
N TYR A 227 -25.39 -11.49 -0.43
CA TYR A 227 -25.33 -12.87 0.05
C TYR A 227 -25.50 -12.85 1.58
N PRO A 228 -26.75 -12.70 2.09
CA PRO A 228 -27.00 -12.53 3.51
C PRO A 228 -26.59 -13.76 4.33
N GLU A 229 -26.60 -14.95 3.75
CA GLU A 229 -26.13 -16.20 4.39
C GLU A 229 -24.64 -16.16 4.74
N TYR A 230 -23.86 -15.35 4.04
CA TYR A 230 -22.43 -15.13 4.32
C TYR A 230 -22.14 -13.77 4.96
N GLY A 231 -23.18 -12.99 5.25
CA GLY A 231 -23.02 -11.62 5.75
C GLY A 231 -22.37 -10.66 4.76
N ILE A 232 -22.41 -10.98 3.46
CA ILE A 232 -21.80 -10.18 2.39
C ILE A 232 -22.88 -9.36 1.69
N SER A 233 -22.62 -8.06 1.52
CA SER A 233 -23.47 -7.17 0.72
C SER A 233 -22.60 -6.22 -0.11
N GLY A 234 -22.92 -6.10 -1.41
CA GLY A 234 -22.30 -5.12 -2.30
C GLY A 234 -22.88 -3.73 -2.06
N ARG A 235 -21.99 -2.75 -1.88
CA ARG A 235 -22.37 -1.34 -1.74
C ARG A 235 -21.40 -0.46 -2.48
N CYS A 236 -21.93 0.44 -3.31
CA CYS A 236 -21.14 1.49 -3.92
C CYS A 236 -20.76 2.54 -2.88
N ASN A 237 -19.53 3.02 -2.94
CA ASN A 237 -19.11 4.17 -2.17
C ASN A 237 -19.30 5.43 -3.02
N TYR A 238 -20.21 6.31 -2.60
CA TYR A 238 -20.40 7.62 -3.21
C TYR A 238 -19.69 8.67 -2.37
N ILE A 239 -18.84 9.42 -3.02
CA ILE A 239 -18.01 10.46 -2.41
C ILE A 239 -18.46 11.84 -2.90
N SER A 240 -18.13 12.86 -2.13
CA SER A 240 -18.35 14.24 -2.52
C SER A 240 -17.00 14.95 -2.54
N GLU A 241 -16.50 15.20 -3.71
CA GLU A 241 -15.26 15.97 -3.91
C GLU A 241 -15.59 17.30 -4.59
N ARG A 242 -15.15 18.39 -3.99
CA ARG A 242 -15.40 19.75 -4.49
C ARG A 242 -16.87 20.06 -4.81
N GLY A 243 -17.77 19.50 -3.99
CA GLY A 243 -19.22 19.68 -4.18
C GLY A 243 -19.86 18.80 -5.26
N VAL A 244 -19.09 17.95 -5.93
CA VAL A 244 -19.60 16.98 -6.91
C VAL A 244 -19.69 15.60 -6.26
N ARG A 245 -20.89 15.01 -6.31
CA ARG A 245 -21.10 13.62 -5.88
C ARG A 245 -20.76 12.68 -7.02
N SER A 246 -19.84 11.75 -6.76
CA SER A 246 -19.34 10.78 -7.75
C SER A 246 -19.24 9.39 -7.14
N LEU A 247 -19.28 8.37 -7.98
CA LEU A 247 -18.92 7.01 -7.59
C LEU A 247 -17.41 6.96 -7.32
N GLY A 248 -17.01 6.38 -6.22
CA GLY A 248 -15.61 6.10 -5.93
C GLY A 248 -15.09 4.93 -6.76
N LEU A 249 -13.94 5.12 -7.39
CA LEU A 249 -13.30 4.13 -8.28
C LEU A 249 -11.88 3.80 -7.84
N SER A 250 -11.19 4.69 -7.13
CA SER A 250 -9.81 4.50 -6.70
C SER A 250 -9.66 4.52 -5.18
N GLY A 251 -8.48 4.06 -4.71
CA GLY A 251 -8.20 3.87 -3.31
C GLY A 251 -8.74 2.54 -2.75
N ASN A 252 -8.25 2.16 -1.58
CA ASN A 252 -8.54 0.83 -0.98
C ASN A 252 -10.03 0.58 -0.68
N LYS A 253 -10.81 1.64 -0.51
CA LYS A 253 -12.25 1.59 -0.22
C LYS A 253 -13.07 2.35 -1.26
N ALA A 254 -12.57 2.45 -2.49
CA ALA A 254 -13.14 3.28 -3.53
C ALA A 254 -13.48 4.70 -2.99
N GLN A 255 -12.53 5.33 -2.36
CA GLN A 255 -12.74 6.58 -1.62
C GLN A 255 -12.42 7.84 -2.44
N HIS A 256 -12.03 7.67 -3.70
CA HIS A 256 -11.72 8.74 -4.64
C HIS A 256 -12.39 8.49 -5.98
N ALA A 257 -12.85 9.55 -6.63
CA ALA A 257 -13.55 9.46 -7.92
C ALA A 257 -12.59 9.10 -9.07
N ASP A 258 -11.37 9.59 -9.01
CA ASP A 258 -10.36 9.38 -10.04
C ASP A 258 -8.93 9.41 -9.47
N LEU A 259 -7.94 9.23 -10.35
CA LEU A 259 -6.52 9.23 -9.98
C LEU A 259 -5.94 10.64 -9.73
N THR A 260 -6.72 11.70 -9.92
CA THR A 260 -6.24 13.07 -9.71
C THR A 260 -5.86 13.32 -8.25
N VAL A 261 -6.55 12.64 -7.34
CA VAL A 261 -6.29 12.74 -5.90
C VAL A 261 -4.92 12.18 -5.54
N GLU A 262 -4.43 11.18 -6.28
CA GLU A 262 -3.09 10.62 -6.07
C GLU A 262 -1.98 11.67 -6.30
N LEU A 263 -2.23 12.63 -7.18
CA LEU A 263 -1.30 13.76 -7.40
C LEU A 263 -1.29 14.72 -6.21
N GLY A 264 -2.45 14.96 -5.58
CA GLY A 264 -2.55 15.72 -4.34
C GLY A 264 -1.86 15.00 -3.19
N PHE A 265 -2.12 13.70 -3.06
CA PHE A 265 -1.47 12.89 -2.04
C PHE A 265 0.06 12.83 -2.20
N SER A 266 0.57 12.81 -3.43
CA SER A 266 2.01 12.90 -3.66
C SER A 266 2.59 14.24 -3.20
N SER A 267 1.83 15.33 -3.37
CA SER A 267 2.21 16.63 -2.83
C SER A 267 2.25 16.65 -1.30
N ASP A 268 1.23 16.04 -0.65
CA ASP A 268 1.22 15.86 0.81
C ASP A 268 2.42 15.05 1.34
N MET A 269 3.05 14.25 0.50
CA MET A 269 4.27 13.52 0.82
C MET A 269 5.57 14.29 0.51
N GLY A 270 5.47 15.53 0.13
CA GLY A 270 6.59 16.38 -0.27
C GLY A 270 7.03 16.21 -1.72
N VAL A 271 6.27 15.47 -2.55
CA VAL A 271 6.52 15.32 -3.98
C VAL A 271 5.56 16.21 -4.75
N THR A 272 5.95 17.44 -5.01
CA THR A 272 5.12 18.43 -5.71
C THR A 272 5.02 18.12 -7.20
N ASN A 273 4.00 18.66 -7.84
CA ASN A 273 3.74 18.46 -9.27
C ASN A 273 3.04 19.71 -9.85
N SER A 274 2.92 19.78 -11.17
CA SER A 274 2.35 20.94 -11.85
C SER A 274 0.90 21.23 -11.50
N ARG A 275 0.14 20.27 -10.98
CA ARG A 275 -1.24 20.46 -10.53
C ARG A 275 -1.31 20.91 -9.07
N TYR A 276 -0.38 20.44 -8.26
CA TYR A 276 -0.22 20.74 -6.85
C TYR A 276 1.24 21.19 -6.61
N PRO A 277 1.54 22.44 -6.97
CA PRO A 277 2.92 22.93 -6.94
C PRO A 277 3.39 23.28 -5.52
N GLU A 278 2.46 23.45 -4.59
CA GLU A 278 2.73 23.91 -3.24
C GLU A 278 2.14 22.94 -2.21
N GLU A 279 2.86 22.73 -1.15
CA GLU A 279 2.35 22.12 0.07
C GLU A 279 1.62 23.20 0.90
N ILE A 280 0.44 22.89 1.42
CA ILE A 280 -0.41 23.82 2.14
C ILE A 280 -0.46 23.62 3.66
N CYS A 281 0.25 22.66 4.21
CA CYS A 281 0.34 22.44 5.64
C CYS A 281 1.25 23.47 6.29
N GLU A 282 0.68 24.42 7.03
CA GLU A 282 1.39 25.61 7.55
C GLU A 282 2.50 25.27 8.57
N GLY A 283 2.40 24.13 9.24
CA GLY A 283 3.40 23.69 10.21
C GLY A 283 4.64 23.06 9.59
N GLN A 284 4.64 22.79 8.30
CA GLN A 284 5.71 22.10 7.59
C GLN A 284 6.66 23.06 6.89
N ALA A 285 7.93 22.66 6.79
CA ALA A 285 8.96 23.48 6.17
C ALA A 285 8.80 23.64 4.65
N GLN A 286 7.97 22.81 4.00
CA GLN A 286 7.69 22.87 2.57
C GLN A 286 6.60 23.88 2.18
N VAL A 287 5.95 24.54 3.11
CA VAL A 287 4.96 25.58 2.80
C VAL A 287 5.56 26.65 1.88
N ASN A 288 4.81 27.02 0.85
CA ASN A 288 5.18 28.00 -0.15
C ASN A 288 6.38 27.65 -1.04
N GLN A 289 6.61 26.40 -1.25
CA GLN A 289 7.57 25.96 -2.26
C GLN A 289 6.87 25.79 -3.60
N GLY A 290 7.04 26.64 -4.49
CA GLY A 290 6.60 26.42 -5.86
C GLY A 290 7.33 25.25 -6.53
N SER A 291 6.71 24.57 -7.48
CA SER A 291 7.31 23.54 -8.34
C SER A 291 7.56 24.02 -9.76
#